data_99ef8aff180c167be17631363236f1c6
#
_entry.id   99ef8aff180c167be17631363236f1c6
#
_cell.length_a   1.000
_cell.length_b   1.000
_cell.length_c   1.000
_cell.angle_alpha   90.00
_cell.angle_beta   90.00
_cell.angle_gamma   90.00
#
_symmetry.space_group_name_H-M   'P 1'
#
loop_
_entity.id
_entity.type
_entity.pdbx_description
1 polymer ?
#
loop_
_entity_poly.entity_id
_entity_poly.type
_entity_poly.pdbx_seq_one_letter_code
_entity_poly.pdbx_strand_id
1 'polypeptide(L)'
;MYEVSTGVRSTRNEDGGIVLDIDHGQMFRLNPVGALILDSLAKGSAETTIAKEISRLYSISEEIAAADVREFLESLEQHKLVRAQQREKVS
;
A
#
# COMPACT_ATOMS: atom_id res chain seq x y z
N MET A 1 4.63 -10.17 -2.64
CA MET A 1 4.64 -8.87 -3.32
C MET A 1 3.23 -8.47 -3.71
N TYR A 2 2.92 -7.19 -3.63
CA TYR A 2 1.60 -6.67 -3.96
C TYR A 2 1.67 -5.67 -5.09
N GLU A 3 0.59 -5.52 -5.79
CA GLU A 3 0.46 -4.47 -6.81
C GLU A 3 -0.93 -3.86 -6.71
N VAL A 4 -1.04 -2.61 -7.13
CA VAL A 4 -2.32 -1.91 -7.11
C VAL A 4 -3.22 -2.50 -8.18
N SER A 5 -4.47 -2.75 -7.81
CA SER A 5 -5.43 -3.36 -8.73
C SER A 5 -5.76 -2.42 -9.89
N THR A 6 -6.09 -3.02 -11.02
CA THR A 6 -6.52 -2.25 -12.19
C THR A 6 -7.81 -1.50 -11.85
N GLY A 7 -7.91 -0.25 -12.31
CA GLY A 7 -9.10 0.54 -12.03
C GLY A 7 -9.06 1.26 -10.71
N VAL A 8 -7.97 1.14 -9.96
CA VAL A 8 -7.80 1.84 -8.69
C VAL A 8 -6.94 3.07 -8.94
N ARG A 9 -7.41 4.20 -8.43
CA ARG A 9 -6.69 5.48 -8.52
C ARG A 9 -6.56 6.05 -7.13
N SER A 10 -5.46 6.72 -6.88
CA SER A 10 -5.26 7.33 -5.57
C SER A 10 -4.59 8.69 -5.73
N THR A 11 -4.87 9.55 -4.76
CA THR A 11 -4.19 10.84 -4.62
C THR A 11 -3.72 10.95 -3.19
N ARG A 12 -2.72 11.78 -2.99
CA ARG A 12 -2.10 11.93 -1.68
C ARG A 12 -1.76 13.40 -1.43
N ASN A 13 -2.00 13.82 -0.19
CA ASN A 13 -1.54 15.15 0.26
C ASN A 13 -1.04 15.01 1.69
N GLU A 14 -0.74 16.13 2.35
CA GLU A 14 -0.17 16.07 3.70
C GLU A 14 -1.14 15.51 4.73
N ASP A 15 -2.43 15.54 4.46
CA ASP A 15 -3.44 15.08 5.41
C ASP A 15 -3.82 13.63 5.18
N GLY A 16 -3.27 12.99 4.18
CA GLY A 16 -3.57 11.61 3.88
C GLY A 16 -3.82 11.41 2.40
N GLY A 17 -4.78 10.58 2.08
CA GLY A 17 -5.10 10.30 0.69
C GLY A 17 -6.49 9.77 0.50
N ILE A 18 -6.85 9.64 -0.77
CA ILE A 18 -8.13 9.10 -1.18
C ILE A 18 -7.85 8.04 -2.23
N VAL A 19 -8.50 6.90 -2.11
CA VAL A 19 -8.41 5.82 -3.07
C VAL A 19 -9.78 5.65 -3.71
N LEU A 20 -9.80 5.62 -5.03
CA LEU A 20 -11.02 5.38 -5.79
C LEU A 20 -10.92 4.01 -6.45
N ASP A 21 -11.92 3.18 -6.20
CA ASP A 21 -12.08 1.93 -6.92
C ASP A 21 -13.15 2.17 -7.97
N ILE A 22 -12.71 2.50 -9.16
CA ILE A 22 -13.62 2.92 -10.21
C ILE A 22 -14.53 1.77 -10.62
N ASP A 23 -14.00 0.57 -10.68
CA ASP A 23 -14.75 -0.59 -11.14
C ASP A 23 -15.87 -0.95 -10.18
N HIS A 24 -15.69 -0.69 -8.88
CA HIS A 24 -16.68 -1.04 -7.87
C HIS A 24 -17.41 0.19 -7.32
N GLY A 25 -17.07 1.38 -7.81
CA GLY A 25 -17.73 2.62 -7.38
C GLY A 25 -17.53 2.94 -5.92
N GLN A 26 -16.36 2.63 -5.38
CA GLN A 26 -16.08 2.84 -3.97
C GLN A 26 -14.97 3.84 -3.76
N MET A 27 -15.01 4.54 -2.64
CA MET A 27 -14.01 5.50 -2.26
C MET A 27 -13.60 5.25 -0.82
N PHE A 28 -12.29 5.32 -0.57
CA PHE A 28 -11.74 5.10 0.76
C PHE A 28 -10.83 6.25 1.12
N ARG A 29 -10.79 6.57 2.40
CA ARG A 29 -9.85 7.58 2.91
C ARG A 29 -8.69 6.86 3.58
N LEU A 30 -7.50 7.42 3.39
CA LEU A 30 -6.28 6.89 3.99
C LEU A 30 -5.64 7.96 4.88
N ASN A 31 -5.10 7.52 6.02
CA ASN A 31 -4.28 8.42 6.82
C ASN A 31 -2.94 8.63 6.10
N PRO A 32 -2.10 9.57 6.59
CA PRO A 32 -0.85 9.88 5.87
C PRO A 32 0.06 8.68 5.68
N VAL A 33 0.16 7.80 6.67
CA VAL A 33 1.02 6.62 6.54
C VAL A 33 0.48 5.68 5.47
N GLY A 34 -0.83 5.41 5.51
CA GLY A 34 -1.44 4.55 4.51
C GLY A 34 -1.34 5.12 3.12
N ALA A 35 -1.49 6.44 2.99
CA ALA A 35 -1.37 7.09 1.70
C ALA A 35 0.06 6.97 1.16
N LEU A 36 1.05 7.09 2.04
CA LEU A 36 2.45 6.93 1.65
C LEU A 36 2.71 5.51 1.16
N ILE A 37 2.19 4.53 1.90
CA ILE A 37 2.40 3.13 1.54
C ILE A 37 1.81 2.84 0.16
N LEU A 38 0.59 3.25 -0.05
CA LEU A 38 -0.08 2.97 -1.32
C LEU A 38 0.60 3.71 -2.49
N ASP A 39 0.97 4.97 -2.26
CA ASP A 39 1.64 5.75 -3.28
C ASP A 39 2.98 5.12 -3.67
N SER A 40 3.74 4.68 -2.69
CA SER A 40 5.03 4.04 -2.93
C SER A 40 4.85 2.72 -3.68
N LEU A 41 3.84 1.95 -3.29
CA LEU A 41 3.55 0.70 -3.98
C LEU A 41 3.17 0.95 -5.44
N ALA A 42 2.37 1.98 -5.68
CA ALA A 42 1.93 2.31 -7.03
C ALA A 42 3.11 2.73 -7.91
N LYS A 43 4.16 3.27 -7.30
CA LYS A 43 5.36 3.66 -8.03
C LYS A 43 6.34 2.52 -8.21
N GLY A 44 6.00 1.35 -7.73
CA GLY A 44 6.82 0.16 -7.93
C GLY A 44 7.79 -0.15 -6.81
N SER A 45 7.67 0.53 -5.67
CA SER A 45 8.58 0.27 -4.57
C SER A 45 8.30 -1.10 -3.97
N ALA A 46 9.35 -1.79 -3.55
CA ALA A 46 9.21 -3.06 -2.88
C ALA A 46 8.73 -2.84 -1.45
N GLU A 47 8.06 -3.83 -0.91
CA GLU A 47 7.52 -3.77 0.44
C GLU A 47 8.61 -3.45 1.46
N THR A 48 9.79 -4.05 1.33
CA THR A 48 10.89 -3.80 2.24
C THR A 48 11.39 -2.37 2.15
N THR A 49 11.42 -1.81 0.95
CA THR A 49 11.83 -0.42 0.76
C THR A 49 10.84 0.52 1.43
N ILE A 50 9.55 0.23 1.30
CA ILE A 50 8.51 1.04 1.93
C ILE A 50 8.68 0.99 3.45
N ALA A 51 8.92 -0.19 3.99
CA ALA A 51 9.10 -0.34 5.44
C ALA A 51 10.30 0.45 5.93
N LYS A 52 11.40 0.44 5.18
CA LYS A 52 12.58 1.21 5.58
C LYS A 52 12.29 2.70 5.58
N GLU A 53 11.55 3.16 4.60
CA GLU A 53 11.21 4.58 4.54
C GLU A 53 10.32 4.98 5.71
N ILE A 54 9.32 4.17 6.04
CA ILE A 54 8.44 4.43 7.17
C ILE A 54 9.25 4.44 8.46
N SER A 55 10.14 3.48 8.62
CA SER A 55 11.01 3.39 9.79
C SER A 55 11.80 4.69 9.96
N ARG A 56 12.36 5.19 8.89
CA ARG A 56 13.17 6.40 8.92
C ARG A 56 12.32 7.64 9.21
N LEU A 57 11.18 7.76 8.54
CA LEU A 57 10.34 8.95 8.67
C LEU A 57 9.69 9.08 10.05
N TYR A 58 9.34 7.96 10.65
CA TYR A 58 8.59 7.97 11.90
C TYR A 58 9.42 7.49 13.08
N SER A 59 10.69 7.24 12.87
CA SER A 59 11.63 6.85 13.93
C SER A 59 11.15 5.62 14.69
N ILE A 60 10.70 4.63 13.96
CA ILE A 60 10.33 3.33 14.54
C ILE A 60 11.25 2.26 13.94
N SER A 61 11.29 1.10 14.57
CA SER A 61 12.14 0.03 14.09
C SER A 61 11.65 -0.49 12.75
N GLU A 62 12.57 -1.04 11.96
CA GLU A 62 12.19 -1.61 10.68
C GLU A 62 11.27 -2.80 10.85
N GLU A 63 11.41 -3.53 11.94
CA GLU A 63 10.53 -4.67 12.21
C GLU A 63 9.09 -4.21 12.43
N ILE A 64 8.91 -3.15 13.21
CA ILE A 64 7.59 -2.60 13.44
C ILE A 64 7.02 -2.04 12.15
N ALA A 65 7.86 -1.30 11.41
CA ALA A 65 7.41 -0.72 10.15
C ALA A 65 7.01 -1.81 9.15
N ALA A 66 7.78 -2.88 9.08
CA ALA A 66 7.48 -3.98 8.15
C ALA A 66 6.15 -4.65 8.50
N ALA A 67 5.92 -4.85 9.81
CA ALA A 67 4.66 -5.47 10.25
C ALA A 67 3.48 -4.56 9.92
N ASP A 68 3.63 -3.26 10.14
CA ASP A 68 2.56 -2.31 9.84
C ASP A 68 2.27 -2.25 8.35
N VAL A 69 3.31 -2.25 7.53
CA VAL A 69 3.13 -2.22 6.08
C VAL A 69 2.40 -3.47 5.60
N ARG A 70 2.82 -4.62 6.11
CA ARG A 70 2.18 -5.87 5.72
C ARG A 70 0.72 -5.92 6.12
N GLU A 71 0.42 -5.52 7.35
CA GLU A 71 -0.95 -5.52 7.84
C GLU A 71 -1.82 -4.59 7.01
N PHE A 72 -1.29 -3.43 6.67
CA PHE A 72 -2.02 -2.47 5.86
C PHE A 72 -2.29 -3.03 4.45
N LEU A 73 -1.28 -3.65 3.85
CA LEU A 73 -1.45 -4.22 2.52
C LEU A 73 -2.44 -5.37 2.51
N GLU A 74 -2.44 -6.17 3.57
CA GLU A 74 -3.43 -7.25 3.68
C GLU A 74 -4.85 -6.68 3.79
N SER A 75 -4.99 -5.58 4.50
CA SER A 75 -6.28 -4.90 4.59
C SER A 75 -6.73 -4.38 3.23
N LEU A 76 -5.81 -3.79 2.49
CA LEU A 76 -6.13 -3.31 1.14
C LEU A 76 -6.50 -4.47 0.22
N GLU A 77 -5.85 -5.60 0.40
CA GLU A 77 -6.17 -6.77 -0.39
C GLU A 77 -7.59 -7.25 -0.13
N GLN A 78 -8.00 -7.21 1.14
CA GLN A 78 -9.36 -7.60 1.49
C GLN A 78 -10.40 -6.71 0.82
N HIS A 79 -10.05 -5.47 0.57
CA HIS A 79 -10.92 -4.53 -0.13
C HIS A 79 -10.70 -4.56 -1.63
N LYS A 80 -9.83 -5.45 -2.10
CA LYS A 80 -9.53 -5.63 -3.52
C LYS A 80 -8.89 -4.42 -4.16
N LEU A 81 -8.26 -3.58 -3.35
CA LEU A 81 -7.55 -2.41 -3.84
C LEU A 81 -6.15 -2.75 -4.31
N VAL A 82 -5.57 -3.80 -3.74
CA VAL A 82 -4.31 -4.37 -4.19
C VAL A 82 -4.50 -5.86 -4.30
N ARG A 83 -3.60 -6.51 -5.02
CA ARG A 83 -3.62 -7.96 -5.14
C ARG A 83 -2.22 -8.48 -4.91
N ALA A 84 -2.13 -9.66 -4.31
CA ALA A 84 -0.86 -10.32 -4.16
C ALA A 84 -0.40 -10.81 -5.52
N GLN A 85 0.80 -10.37 -5.89
CA GLN A 85 1.37 -10.79 -7.14
C GLN A 85 2.10 -12.09 -6.89
N GLN A 86 1.55 -13.16 -7.37
CA GLN A 86 2.16 -14.44 -7.15
C GLN A 86 3.31 -14.64 -8.09
N ARG A 87 4.43 -15.06 -7.52
CA ARG A 87 5.53 -15.43 -8.35
C ARG A 87 5.14 -16.66 -9.14
N GLU A 88 5.42 -16.64 -10.40
CA GLU A 88 5.15 -17.77 -11.25
C GLU A 88 5.83 -18.99 -10.69
N LYS A 89 5.04 -20.01 -10.41
CA LYS A 89 5.61 -21.24 -9.93
C LYS A 89 6.14 -22.01 -11.10
N VAL A 90 7.40 -22.21 -11.06
CA VAL A 90 8.00 -23.09 -12.04
C VAL A 90 7.81 -24.48 -11.52
N SER A 91 6.93 -25.15 -12.11
CA SER A 91 6.66 -26.50 -11.62
C SER A 91 7.42 -27.48 -12.43
#